data_8852e009701cce4cfe6c68c7655b3e32
#
_entry.id   8852e009701cce4cfe6c68c7655b3e32
#
_cell.length_a   1.000
_cell.length_b   1.000
_cell.length_c   1.000
_cell.angle_alpha   90.00
_cell.angle_beta   90.00
_cell.angle_gamma   90.00
#
_symmetry.space_group_name_H-M   'P 1'
#
loop_
_entity.id
_entity.type
_entity.pdbx_description
1 polymer ?
#
loop_
_entity_poly.entity_id
_entity_poly.type
_entity_poly.pdbx_seq_one_letter_code
_entity_poly.pdbx_strand_id
1 'polypeptide(L)'
;RTHSFSALGNYQISQKWDMNWKLSLQSGQAYTPIIGYYNQILPGSPDEVYRTIPGTRNSARYSPYSRLDLGFVYHTKVLGSKMDIYLQIINVFNRENIFRKSYNVGSIYNGIDDDRDWDEDKHDANGNGEPDVGEVNVDEEDEGRLQVNNISLFPIIPTIGFSWEF
;
A
#
# COMPACT_ATOMS: atom_id res chain seq x y z
N ARG A 1 12.23 1.90 -14.31
CA ARG A 1 13.28 2.09 -13.29
C ARG A 1 14.61 2.29 -13.97
N THR A 2 15.33 3.34 -13.59
CA THR A 2 16.58 3.71 -14.29
C THR A 2 17.78 2.96 -13.74
N HIS A 3 17.80 2.69 -12.45
CA HIS A 3 18.88 1.99 -11.78
C HIS A 3 18.33 0.83 -10.95
N SER A 4 19.05 -0.29 -10.97
CA SER A 4 18.76 -1.48 -10.16
C SER A 4 20.06 -2.07 -9.67
N PHE A 5 20.13 -2.33 -8.37
CA PHE A 5 21.24 -3.01 -7.72
C PHE A 5 20.70 -4.19 -6.94
N SER A 6 21.32 -5.33 -7.07
CA SER A 6 21.01 -6.52 -6.28
C SER A 6 22.29 -7.17 -5.81
N ALA A 7 22.36 -7.49 -4.53
CA ALA A 7 23.43 -8.27 -3.95
C ALA A 7 22.82 -9.44 -3.17
N LEU A 8 23.49 -10.57 -3.21
CA LEU A 8 23.08 -11.77 -2.50
C LEU A 8 24.33 -12.45 -1.95
N GLY A 9 24.18 -13.15 -0.86
CA GLY A 9 25.27 -13.88 -0.25
C GLY A 9 24.79 -15.01 0.64
N ASN A 10 25.64 -16.00 0.75
CA ASN A 10 25.49 -17.11 1.69
C ASN A 10 26.70 -17.13 2.60
N TYR A 11 26.48 -17.38 3.87
CA TYR A 11 27.52 -17.44 4.87
C TYR A 11 27.24 -18.60 5.83
N GLN A 12 28.21 -19.50 5.97
CA GLN A 12 28.16 -20.57 6.95
C GLN A 12 28.65 -20.04 8.29
N ILE A 13 27.71 -19.81 9.21
CA ILE A 13 28.00 -19.29 10.57
C ILE A 13 28.71 -20.37 11.39
N SER A 14 28.23 -21.61 11.25
CA SER A 14 28.82 -22.79 11.94
C SER A 14 28.46 -24.06 11.14
N GLN A 15 28.92 -25.22 11.63
CA GLN A 15 28.56 -26.52 11.04
C GLN A 15 27.06 -26.82 11.10
N LYS A 16 26.29 -26.08 11.89
CA LYS A 16 24.83 -26.26 12.07
C LYS A 16 24.01 -25.11 11.54
N TRP A 17 24.63 -23.97 11.23
CA TRP A 17 23.92 -22.76 10.86
C TRP A 17 24.45 -22.15 9.60
N ASP A 18 23.57 -22.02 8.62
CA ASP A 18 23.80 -21.23 7.42
C ASP A 18 22.88 -19.99 7.42
N MET A 19 23.40 -18.89 6.91
CA MET A 19 22.68 -17.65 6.69
C MET A 19 22.74 -17.30 5.21
N ASN A 20 21.63 -16.87 4.68
CA ASN A 20 21.55 -16.26 3.35
C ASN A 20 20.90 -14.89 3.44
N TRP A 21 21.27 -14.03 2.52
CA TRP A 21 20.69 -12.69 2.45
C TRP A 21 20.59 -12.22 1.00
N LYS A 22 19.59 -11.38 0.75
CA LYS A 22 19.39 -10.71 -0.53
C LYS A 22 19.00 -9.27 -0.31
N LEU A 23 19.83 -8.36 -0.81
CA LEU A 23 19.55 -6.93 -0.85
C LEU A 23 19.12 -6.53 -2.26
N SER A 24 18.03 -5.80 -2.37
CA SER A 24 17.53 -5.25 -3.64
C SER A 24 17.25 -3.76 -3.47
N LEU A 25 17.91 -2.95 -4.29
CA LEU A 25 17.75 -1.49 -4.32
C LEU A 25 17.41 -1.08 -5.75
N GLN A 26 16.38 -0.25 -5.93
CA GLN A 26 15.99 0.20 -7.26
C GLN A 26 15.52 1.66 -7.21
N SER A 27 15.81 2.41 -8.26
CA SER A 27 15.26 3.76 -8.41
C SER A 27 13.75 3.72 -8.59
N GLY A 28 13.08 4.79 -8.21
CA GLY A 28 11.63 4.91 -8.38
C GLY A 28 11.20 4.74 -9.83
N GLN A 29 10.15 3.97 -10.05
CA GLN A 29 9.53 3.79 -11.36
C GLN A 29 8.79 5.07 -11.75
N ALA A 30 8.94 5.49 -13.00
CA ALA A 30 8.17 6.61 -13.53
C ALA A 30 6.69 6.21 -13.70
N TYR A 31 5.80 7.15 -13.43
CA TYR A 31 4.37 6.99 -13.66
C TYR A 31 3.74 8.30 -14.13
N THR A 32 2.57 8.21 -14.75
CA THR A 32 1.75 9.35 -15.12
C THR A 32 0.82 9.69 -13.95
N PRO A 33 0.98 10.85 -13.31
CA PRO A 33 0.09 11.24 -12.22
C PRO A 33 -1.32 11.53 -12.74
N ILE A 34 -2.31 11.30 -11.92
CA ILE A 34 -3.66 11.83 -12.13
C ILE A 34 -3.69 13.21 -11.47
N ILE A 35 -4.10 14.23 -12.22
CA ILE A 35 -4.08 15.64 -11.79
C ILE A 35 -5.46 16.20 -11.49
N GLY A 36 -6.51 15.44 -11.76
CA GLY A 36 -7.87 15.84 -11.50
C GLY A 36 -8.86 14.78 -11.93
N TYR A 37 -10.13 15.13 -11.84
CA TYR A 37 -11.25 14.32 -12.31
C TYR A 37 -12.33 15.25 -12.88
N TYR A 38 -13.26 14.68 -13.62
CA TYR A 38 -14.47 15.35 -14.07
C TYR A 38 -15.64 14.38 -14.04
N ASN A 39 -16.82 14.93 -13.83
CA ASN A 39 -18.05 14.16 -13.89
C ASN A 39 -18.55 14.06 -15.34
N GLN A 40 -18.80 12.85 -15.80
CA GLN A 40 -19.36 12.57 -17.12
C GLN A 40 -20.82 12.14 -16.97
N ILE A 41 -21.73 13.01 -17.40
CA ILE A 41 -23.15 12.69 -17.48
C ILE A 41 -23.37 11.92 -18.78
N LEU A 42 -23.82 10.68 -18.68
CA LEU A 42 -24.16 9.85 -19.82
C LEU A 42 -25.66 10.03 -20.17
N PRO A 43 -26.02 10.32 -21.43
CA PRO A 43 -27.41 10.40 -21.82
C PRO A 43 -28.15 9.10 -21.51
N GLY A 44 -29.22 9.18 -20.72
CA GLY A 44 -30.07 8.04 -20.35
C GLY A 44 -29.59 7.22 -19.16
N SER A 45 -28.51 7.60 -18.50
CA SER A 45 -28.10 7.04 -17.21
C SER A 45 -28.36 8.05 -16.09
N PRO A 46 -29.01 7.66 -14.99
CA PRO A 46 -29.10 8.51 -13.80
C PRO A 46 -27.76 8.57 -13.04
N ASP A 47 -26.82 7.66 -13.33
CA ASP A 47 -25.58 7.54 -12.56
C ASP A 47 -24.52 8.50 -13.09
N GLU A 48 -23.89 9.20 -12.20
CA GLU A 48 -22.71 10.01 -12.44
C GLU A 48 -21.47 9.12 -12.60
N VAL A 49 -20.72 9.35 -13.65
CA VAL A 49 -19.49 8.60 -13.92
C VAL A 49 -18.29 9.53 -13.82
N TYR A 50 -17.51 9.37 -12.78
CA TYR A 50 -16.28 10.12 -12.62
C TYR A 50 -15.16 9.58 -13.49
N ARG A 51 -14.50 10.48 -14.20
CA ARG A 51 -13.34 10.18 -15.05
C ARG A 51 -12.12 10.93 -14.56
N THR A 52 -11.00 10.25 -14.49
CA THR A 52 -9.73 10.85 -14.07
C THR A 52 -9.04 11.55 -15.24
N ILE A 53 -8.37 12.66 -14.94
CA ILE A 53 -7.57 13.44 -15.89
C ILE A 53 -6.10 13.09 -15.69
N PRO A 54 -5.45 12.40 -16.65
CA PRO A 54 -4.03 12.12 -16.55
C PRO A 54 -3.21 13.38 -16.81
N GLY A 55 -2.15 13.55 -16.05
CA GLY A 55 -1.15 14.58 -16.27
C GLY A 55 -0.14 14.20 -17.37
N THR A 56 0.99 14.87 -17.38
CA THR A 56 2.06 14.59 -18.36
C THR A 56 2.58 13.17 -18.17
N ARG A 57 2.73 12.44 -19.29
CA ARG A 57 3.16 11.04 -19.30
C ARG A 57 4.53 10.89 -18.61
N ASN A 58 4.60 9.96 -17.65
CA ASN A 58 5.82 9.61 -16.92
C ASN A 58 6.51 10.79 -16.20
N SER A 59 5.76 11.84 -15.84
CA SER A 59 6.31 13.05 -15.20
C SER A 59 6.62 12.90 -13.72
N ALA A 60 6.09 11.88 -13.07
CA ALA A 60 6.31 11.60 -11.66
C ALA A 60 7.04 10.27 -11.44
N ARG A 61 7.61 10.09 -10.26
CA ARG A 61 8.28 8.85 -9.86
C ARG A 61 7.79 8.38 -8.51
N TYR A 62 7.64 7.07 -8.37
CA TYR A 62 7.46 6.44 -7.07
C TYR A 62 8.70 6.59 -6.20
N SER A 63 8.54 6.40 -4.90
CA SER A 63 9.68 6.29 -3.98
C SER A 63 10.63 5.17 -4.42
N PRO A 64 11.95 5.30 -4.19
CA PRO A 64 12.89 4.23 -4.46
C PRO A 64 12.49 2.94 -3.72
N TYR A 65 12.66 1.81 -4.40
CA TYR A 65 12.45 0.49 -3.83
C TYR A 65 13.69 0.04 -3.05
N SER A 66 13.49 -0.47 -1.84
CA SER A 66 14.54 -1.19 -1.11
C SER A 66 13.95 -2.34 -0.32
N ARG A 67 14.63 -3.49 -0.38
CA ARG A 67 14.23 -4.70 0.32
C ARG A 67 15.45 -5.51 0.71
N LEU A 68 15.49 -5.93 1.96
CA LEU A 68 16.44 -6.92 2.47
C LEU A 68 15.65 -8.15 2.92
N ASP A 69 16.06 -9.29 2.43
CA ASP A 69 15.55 -10.60 2.85
C ASP A 69 16.69 -11.33 3.57
N LEU A 70 16.39 -11.96 4.70
CA LEU A 70 17.30 -12.81 5.46
C LEU A 70 16.72 -14.20 5.57
N GLY A 71 17.59 -15.20 5.45
CA GLY A 71 17.23 -16.58 5.68
C GLY A 71 18.29 -17.26 6.56
N PHE A 72 17.82 -18.14 7.41
CA PHE A 72 18.66 -18.98 8.27
C PHE A 72 18.24 -20.43 8.09
N VAL A 73 19.23 -21.31 8.03
CA VAL A 73 19.02 -22.77 7.99
C VAL A 73 19.74 -23.40 9.17
N TYR A 74 18.97 -24.17 9.95
CA TYR A 74 19.54 -24.94 11.05
C TYR A 74 19.56 -26.42 10.70
N HIS A 75 20.75 -26.99 10.63
CA HIS A 75 20.97 -28.40 10.32
C HIS A 75 20.98 -29.23 11.60
N THR A 76 20.13 -30.22 11.69
CA THR A 76 20.03 -31.13 12.84
C THR A 76 19.74 -32.57 12.41
N LYS A 77 19.67 -33.46 13.38
CA LYS A 77 19.25 -34.86 13.15
C LYS A 77 18.12 -35.20 14.12
N VAL A 78 17.08 -35.80 13.61
CA VAL A 78 15.96 -36.31 14.40
C VAL A 78 15.76 -37.79 14.09
N LEU A 79 15.75 -38.63 15.09
CA LEU A 79 15.64 -40.08 14.96
C LEU A 79 16.70 -40.71 14.03
N GLY A 80 17.90 -40.11 13.98
CA GLY A 80 19.00 -40.58 13.14
C GLY A 80 18.99 -40.03 11.71
N SER A 81 17.90 -39.42 11.26
CA SER A 81 17.73 -38.84 9.92
C SER A 81 18.00 -37.34 9.92
N LYS A 82 18.45 -36.81 8.79
CA LYS A 82 18.77 -35.39 8.63
C LYS A 82 17.50 -34.55 8.62
N MET A 83 17.53 -33.42 9.31
CA MET A 83 16.45 -32.46 9.33
C MET A 83 17.01 -31.05 9.26
N ASP A 84 16.47 -30.26 8.35
CA ASP A 84 16.78 -28.85 8.19
C ASP A 84 15.57 -28.00 8.57
N ILE A 85 15.82 -26.97 9.39
CA ILE A 85 14.81 -26.01 9.78
C ILE A 85 15.15 -24.68 9.11
N TYR A 86 14.18 -24.10 8.40
CA TYR A 86 14.33 -22.84 7.68
C TYR A 86 13.57 -21.74 8.39
N LEU A 87 14.25 -20.63 8.64
CA LEU A 87 13.64 -19.37 9.05
C LEU A 87 13.94 -18.33 7.98
N GLN A 88 12.92 -17.73 7.39
CA GLN A 88 13.10 -16.67 6.41
C GLN A 88 12.32 -15.43 6.83
N ILE A 89 12.94 -14.28 6.71
CA ILE A 89 12.33 -12.97 6.98
C ILE A 89 12.43 -12.16 5.70
N ILE A 90 11.30 -11.93 5.08
CA ILE A 90 11.15 -11.12 3.87
C ILE A 90 10.92 -9.67 4.28
N ASN A 91 11.56 -8.73 3.59
CA ASN A 91 11.44 -7.30 3.82
C ASN A 91 11.77 -6.90 5.27
N VAL A 92 12.97 -7.25 5.75
CA VAL A 92 13.44 -6.98 7.11
C VAL A 92 13.31 -5.51 7.53
N PHE A 93 13.45 -4.59 6.56
CA PHE A 93 13.28 -3.16 6.81
C PHE A 93 11.82 -2.74 7.01
N ASN A 94 10.87 -3.65 6.81
CA ASN A 94 9.43 -3.36 6.81
C ASN A 94 9.07 -2.11 5.98
N ARG A 95 9.80 -1.90 4.89
CA ARG A 95 9.60 -0.72 4.06
C ARG A 95 8.37 -0.87 3.18
N GLU A 96 7.53 0.13 3.18
CA GLU A 96 6.43 0.23 2.22
C GLU A 96 6.98 0.53 0.82
N ASN A 97 7.14 -0.52 0.04
CA ASN A 97 7.55 -0.41 -1.34
C ASN A 97 6.31 -0.23 -2.23
N ILE A 98 6.03 1.00 -2.62
CA ILE A 98 4.85 1.32 -3.42
C ILE A 98 4.93 0.65 -4.78
N PHE A 99 3.94 -0.19 -5.08
CA PHE A 99 3.81 -0.89 -6.35
C PHE A 99 3.02 -0.06 -7.36
N ARG A 100 1.91 0.52 -6.92
CA ARG A 100 1.06 1.41 -7.72
C ARG A 100 0.27 2.36 -6.84
N LYS A 101 -0.27 3.42 -7.45
CA LYS A 101 -1.31 4.25 -6.85
C LYS A 101 -2.67 3.82 -7.39
N SER A 102 -3.65 3.73 -6.51
CA SER A 102 -5.05 3.62 -6.87
C SER A 102 -5.70 4.98 -6.70
N TYR A 103 -6.51 5.33 -7.65
CA TYR A 103 -7.25 6.59 -7.65
C TYR A 103 -8.73 6.23 -7.57
N ASN A 104 -9.41 6.79 -6.60
CA ASN A 104 -10.84 6.65 -6.44
C ASN A 104 -11.45 8.05 -6.32
N VAL A 105 -12.60 8.25 -6.92
CA VAL A 105 -13.40 9.45 -6.74
C VAL A 105 -14.62 9.01 -5.98
N GLY A 106 -14.77 9.46 -4.77
CA GLY A 106 -15.86 9.07 -3.88
C GLY A 106 -16.09 10.12 -2.82
N SER A 107 -17.25 10.07 -2.21
CA SER A 107 -17.56 10.84 -1.02
C SER A 107 -16.67 10.41 0.16
N ILE A 108 -16.31 11.35 0.99
CA ILE A 108 -15.58 11.09 2.22
C ILE A 108 -16.58 11.23 3.37
N TYR A 109 -17.07 10.10 3.87
CA TYR A 109 -17.89 10.08 5.09
C TYR A 109 -16.96 10.03 6.30
N ASN A 110 -16.59 11.18 6.83
CA ASN A 110 -15.66 11.30 7.96
C ASN A 110 -16.25 12.01 9.18
N GLY A 111 -17.50 12.46 9.14
CA GLY A 111 -18.15 13.20 10.21
C GLY A 111 -17.71 14.66 10.31
N ILE A 112 -17.15 15.21 9.25
CA ILE A 112 -16.66 16.58 9.22
C ILE A 112 -17.23 17.28 7.98
N ASP A 113 -17.78 18.45 8.16
CA ASP A 113 -18.14 19.35 7.06
C ASP A 113 -16.87 19.83 6.34
N ASP A 114 -16.44 19.07 5.35
CA ASP A 114 -15.16 19.26 4.65
C ASP A 114 -15.17 20.41 3.64
N ASP A 115 -16.33 20.70 3.04
CA ASP A 115 -16.51 21.72 2.02
C ASP A 115 -17.13 23.01 2.56
N ARG A 116 -17.60 22.96 3.84
CA ARG A 116 -18.16 24.08 4.59
C ARG A 116 -19.45 24.61 3.99
N ASP A 117 -20.32 23.72 3.59
CA ASP A 117 -21.65 24.07 3.11
C ASP A 117 -22.75 23.82 4.14
N TRP A 118 -22.41 23.29 5.32
CA TRP A 118 -23.33 23.19 6.44
C TRP A 118 -23.89 24.57 6.85
N ASP A 119 -25.18 24.66 6.93
CA ASP A 119 -25.93 25.88 7.23
C ASP A 119 -26.79 25.64 8.47
N GLU A 120 -26.51 26.35 9.57
CA GLU A 120 -27.19 26.24 10.84
C GLU A 120 -28.73 26.37 10.72
N ASP A 121 -29.20 27.29 9.85
CA ASP A 121 -30.64 27.52 9.65
C ASP A 121 -31.37 26.35 8.94
N LYS A 122 -30.64 25.49 8.27
CA LYS A 122 -31.22 24.43 7.42
C LYS A 122 -30.88 23.02 7.90
N HIS A 123 -29.69 22.85 8.43
CA HIS A 123 -29.09 21.54 8.63
C HIS A 123 -28.95 21.14 10.10
N ASP A 124 -28.99 22.10 11.02
CA ASP A 124 -28.94 21.86 12.46
C ASP A 124 -30.24 21.19 12.96
N ALA A 125 -30.23 19.86 12.94
CA ALA A 125 -31.40 19.07 13.35
C ALA A 125 -31.60 19.01 14.87
N ASN A 126 -30.55 19.21 15.65
CA ASN A 126 -30.58 19.12 17.10
C ASN A 126 -30.59 20.49 17.80
N GLY A 127 -30.35 21.58 17.08
CA GLY A 127 -30.41 22.96 17.57
C GLY A 127 -29.23 23.37 18.44
N ASN A 128 -28.06 22.73 18.24
CA ASN A 128 -26.86 23.04 19.03
C ASN A 128 -25.95 24.10 18.40
N GLY A 129 -26.16 24.45 17.13
CA GLY A 129 -25.37 25.43 16.39
C GLY A 129 -24.01 24.90 15.92
N GLU A 130 -23.78 23.58 15.92
CA GLU A 130 -22.54 22.95 15.48
C GLU A 130 -22.85 21.82 14.50
N PRO A 131 -22.05 21.61 13.45
CA PRO A 131 -22.23 20.52 12.51
C PRO A 131 -21.94 19.17 13.16
N ASP A 132 -22.95 18.32 13.28
CA ASP A 132 -22.87 17.01 13.91
C ASP A 132 -23.04 15.86 12.91
N VAL A 133 -22.40 14.74 13.20
CA VAL A 133 -22.54 13.50 12.42
C VAL A 133 -24.01 13.07 12.36
N GLY A 134 -24.52 12.93 11.15
CA GLY A 134 -25.90 12.54 10.88
C GLY A 134 -26.85 13.70 10.62
N GLU A 135 -26.36 14.93 10.66
CA GLU A 135 -27.06 16.08 10.13
C GLU A 135 -26.86 16.17 8.61
N VAL A 136 -27.83 16.79 7.94
CA VAL A 136 -27.73 17.03 6.49
C VAL A 136 -26.50 17.90 6.24
N ASN A 137 -25.71 17.55 5.23
CA ASN A 137 -24.45 18.18 4.84
C ASN A 137 -23.26 18.00 5.83
N VAL A 138 -23.40 17.11 6.80
CA VAL A 138 -22.24 16.57 7.52
C VAL A 138 -22.04 15.14 7.03
N ASP A 139 -20.98 14.85 6.34
CA ASP A 139 -20.71 13.57 5.68
C ASP A 139 -21.65 13.20 4.52
N GLU A 140 -22.29 14.15 3.91
CA GLU A 140 -23.07 13.86 2.72
C GLU A 140 -22.22 13.57 1.50
N GLU A 141 -22.88 13.06 0.44
CA GLU A 141 -22.32 12.78 -0.88
C GLU A 141 -21.80 14.05 -1.58
N ASP A 142 -21.11 14.89 -0.85
CA ASP A 142 -20.58 16.10 -1.41
C ASP A 142 -19.36 15.81 -2.25
N GLU A 143 -19.41 16.40 -3.38
CA GLU A 143 -18.42 16.47 -4.43
C GLU A 143 -17.29 15.44 -4.34
N GLY A 144 -17.42 14.40 -5.15
CA GLY A 144 -16.39 13.34 -5.22
C GLY A 144 -14.98 13.90 -5.15
N ARG A 145 -14.24 13.56 -4.10
CA ARG A 145 -12.84 13.93 -3.97
C ARG A 145 -11.93 12.86 -4.57
N LEU A 146 -10.87 13.31 -5.23
CA LEU A 146 -9.87 12.39 -5.75
C LEU A 146 -9.03 11.83 -4.59
N GLN A 147 -9.35 10.60 -4.21
CA GLN A 147 -8.58 9.85 -3.23
C GLN A 147 -7.41 9.13 -3.90
N VAL A 148 -6.22 9.27 -3.32
CA VAL A 148 -5.01 8.63 -3.83
C VAL A 148 -4.50 7.65 -2.79
N ASN A 149 -4.68 6.36 -3.04
CA ASN A 149 -4.21 5.30 -2.18
C ASN A 149 -2.95 4.65 -2.74
N ASN A 150 -1.95 4.49 -1.90
CA ASN A 150 -0.74 3.77 -2.24
C ASN A 150 -0.95 2.27 -2.01
N ILE A 151 -0.74 1.47 -3.06
CA ILE A 151 -0.73 0.02 -2.94
C ILE A 151 0.74 -0.39 -2.84
N SER A 152 1.14 -0.86 -1.66
CA SER A 152 2.49 -1.32 -1.38
C SER A 152 2.63 -2.82 -1.59
N LEU A 153 3.87 -3.24 -1.83
CA LEU A 153 4.26 -4.65 -1.79
C LEU A 153 4.32 -5.12 -0.33
N PHE A 154 4.55 -6.40 -0.16
CA PHE A 154 4.51 -7.10 1.12
C PHE A 154 5.24 -6.37 2.25
N PRO A 155 4.63 -6.30 3.46
CA PRO A 155 5.30 -5.88 4.69
C PRO A 155 6.39 -6.90 5.08
N ILE A 156 6.93 -6.78 6.29
CA ILE A 156 7.78 -7.82 6.85
C ILE A 156 6.99 -9.14 7.00
N ILE A 157 7.53 -10.22 6.42
CA ILE A 157 6.89 -11.54 6.47
C ILE A 157 7.90 -12.55 7.01
N PRO A 158 7.78 -12.97 8.27
CA PRO A 158 8.52 -14.12 8.79
C PRO A 158 7.85 -15.42 8.31
N THR A 159 8.67 -16.37 7.89
CA THR A 159 8.23 -17.72 7.51
C THR A 159 9.13 -18.75 8.16
N ILE A 160 8.56 -19.89 8.52
CA ILE A 160 9.28 -21.04 9.06
C ILE A 160 8.89 -22.29 8.28
N GLY A 161 9.86 -23.16 8.03
CA GLY A 161 9.64 -24.43 7.37
C GLY A 161 10.64 -25.46 7.83
N PHE A 162 10.45 -26.70 7.45
CA PHE A 162 11.40 -27.78 7.69
C PHE A 162 11.43 -28.77 6.53
N SER A 163 12.57 -29.41 6.35
CA SER A 163 12.76 -30.55 5.44
C SER A 163 13.31 -31.71 6.26
N TRP A 164 12.75 -32.88 6.10
CA TRP A 164 13.18 -34.08 6.81
C TRP A 164 13.39 -35.22 5.84
N GLU A 165 14.61 -35.74 5.82
CA GLU A 165 15.01 -36.90 5.02
C GLU A 165 14.92 -38.16 5.92
N PHE A 166 14.04 -39.07 5.63
CA PHE A 166 13.86 -40.35 6.31
C PHE A 166 14.15 -41.55 5.43
#